data_6a4dec5d63c76438055c67f43ce4be63
#
_entry.id   6a4dec5d63c76438055c67f43ce4be63
#
_cell.length_a   1.000
_cell.length_b   1.000
_cell.length_c   1.000
_cell.angle_alpha   90.00
_cell.angle_beta   90.00
_cell.angle_gamma   90.00
#
_symmetry.space_group_name_H-M   'P 1'
#
loop_
_entity.id
_entity.type
_entity.pdbx_description
1 polymer ?
#
loop_
_entity_poly.entity_id
_entity_poly.type
_entity_poly.pdbx_seq_one_letter_code
_entity_poly.pdbx_strand_id
1 'polypeptide(L)'
;MLMEQNEKGRDTIWSVVMAVTTVLILLIGIFFLTKLFTANPPEGTWSDTENGMVLHIKSDGVMEITQALEAETVTIPVEYSMDRNTKRFAVHIKDEELEKAAEETKDLTEQDLRDIADVMEGTYEYSVDEQVLTLTEMEYGSQKTFVREED
;
A
#
# COMPACT_ATOMS: atom_id res chain seq x y z
N MET A 1 -35.92 15.92 -52.00
CA MET A 1 -34.75 16.77 -51.70
C MET A 1 -34.66 17.20 -50.26
N LEU A 2 -35.71 17.75 -49.69
CA LEU A 2 -35.71 18.17 -48.28
C LEU A 2 -35.53 17.00 -47.31
N MET A 3 -36.03 15.81 -47.63
CA MET A 3 -35.89 14.62 -46.83
C MET A 3 -34.46 14.07 -46.84
N GLU A 4 -33.76 14.12 -47.96
CA GLU A 4 -32.37 13.66 -48.05
C GLU A 4 -31.42 14.53 -47.23
N GLN A 5 -31.62 15.82 -47.18
CA GLN A 5 -30.82 16.74 -46.37
C GLN A 5 -31.01 16.50 -44.87
N ASN A 6 -32.24 16.19 -44.46
CA ASN A 6 -32.55 15.86 -43.07
C ASN A 6 -31.96 14.53 -42.66
N GLU A 7 -31.96 13.53 -43.55
CA GLU A 7 -31.35 12.21 -43.28
C GLU A 7 -29.85 12.33 -43.12
N LYS A 8 -29.16 13.07 -43.99
CA LYS A 8 -27.71 13.31 -43.87
C LYS A 8 -27.37 14.06 -42.61
N GLY A 9 -28.14 15.05 -42.22
CA GLY A 9 -27.95 15.78 -40.98
C GLY A 9 -28.15 14.89 -39.77
N ARG A 10 -29.16 14.05 -39.78
CA ARG A 10 -29.42 13.07 -38.71
C ARG A 10 -28.30 12.03 -38.59
N ASP A 11 -27.84 11.51 -39.71
CA ASP A 11 -26.76 10.51 -39.72
C ASP A 11 -25.45 11.13 -39.19
N THR A 12 -25.16 12.39 -39.55
CA THR A 12 -23.98 13.08 -39.05
C THR A 12 -24.08 13.34 -37.54
N ILE A 13 -25.23 13.81 -37.07
CA ILE A 13 -25.48 14.06 -35.64
C ILE A 13 -25.41 12.75 -34.88
N TRP A 14 -26.01 11.70 -35.38
CA TRP A 14 -25.98 10.37 -34.78
C TRP A 14 -24.54 9.84 -34.68
N SER A 15 -23.75 10.00 -35.75
CA SER A 15 -22.35 9.57 -35.77
C SER A 15 -21.51 10.35 -34.77
N VAL A 16 -21.73 11.65 -34.63
CA VAL A 16 -21.04 12.48 -33.62
C VAL A 16 -21.44 12.06 -32.21
N VAL A 17 -22.72 11.83 -31.96
CA VAL A 17 -23.21 11.35 -30.64
C VAL A 17 -22.59 10.03 -30.31
N MET A 18 -22.54 9.10 -31.24
CA MET A 18 -21.93 7.78 -31.01
C MET A 18 -20.43 7.90 -30.72
N ALA A 19 -19.72 8.74 -31.45
CA ALA A 19 -18.29 8.98 -31.25
C ALA A 19 -18.01 9.58 -29.85
N VAL A 20 -18.77 10.60 -29.48
CA VAL A 20 -18.63 11.26 -28.16
C VAL A 20 -18.96 10.28 -27.03
N THR A 21 -20.04 9.50 -27.18
CA THR A 21 -20.43 8.50 -26.18
C THR A 21 -19.35 7.43 -26.02
N THR A 22 -18.79 6.95 -27.11
CA THR A 22 -17.71 5.96 -27.09
C THR A 22 -16.47 6.48 -26.36
N VAL A 23 -16.05 7.72 -26.69
CA VAL A 23 -14.91 8.36 -26.01
C VAL A 23 -15.18 8.52 -24.52
N LEU A 24 -16.40 8.95 -24.15
CA LEU A 24 -16.79 9.12 -22.77
C LEU A 24 -16.74 7.79 -21.99
N ILE A 25 -17.24 6.72 -22.58
CA ILE A 25 -17.21 5.37 -21.98
C ILE A 25 -15.76 4.91 -21.77
N LEU A 26 -14.90 5.13 -22.76
CA LEU A 26 -13.48 4.77 -22.67
C LEU A 26 -12.79 5.56 -21.56
N LEU A 27 -13.04 6.86 -21.43
CA LEU A 27 -12.48 7.69 -20.38
C LEU A 27 -12.94 7.23 -18.99
N ILE A 28 -14.22 6.93 -18.85
CA ILE A 28 -14.78 6.39 -17.61
C ILE A 28 -14.12 5.05 -17.27
N GLY A 29 -13.99 4.17 -18.26
CA GLY A 29 -13.32 2.88 -18.08
C GLY A 29 -11.88 3.02 -17.63
N ILE A 30 -11.11 3.89 -18.27
CA ILE A 30 -9.73 4.19 -17.89
C ILE A 30 -9.66 4.75 -16.48
N PHE A 31 -10.56 5.67 -16.14
CA PHE A 31 -10.63 6.26 -14.81
C PHE A 31 -10.88 5.20 -13.72
N PHE A 32 -11.84 4.30 -13.94
CA PHE A 32 -12.12 3.21 -12.99
C PHE A 32 -10.97 2.23 -12.89
N LEU A 33 -10.36 1.84 -14.01
CA LEU A 33 -9.18 0.96 -14.00
C LEU A 33 -8.02 1.59 -13.24
N THR A 34 -7.74 2.87 -13.49
CA THR A 34 -6.69 3.59 -12.77
C THR A 34 -6.99 3.64 -11.28
N LYS A 35 -8.24 3.91 -10.89
CA LYS A 35 -8.63 3.92 -9.49
C LYS A 35 -8.52 2.55 -8.83
N LEU A 36 -8.92 1.48 -9.53
CA LEU A 36 -8.79 0.12 -9.01
C LEU A 36 -7.33 -0.26 -8.76
N PHE A 37 -6.42 0.16 -9.64
CA PHE A 37 -5.01 -0.15 -9.49
C PHE A 37 -4.26 0.78 -8.53
N THR A 38 -4.75 2.00 -8.29
CA THR A 38 -4.08 2.98 -7.44
C THR A 38 -4.86 3.34 -6.17
N ALA A 39 -6.09 2.84 -6.04
CA ALA A 39 -7.00 3.26 -4.98
C ALA A 39 -6.60 2.80 -3.58
N ASN A 40 -5.79 1.76 -3.46
CA ASN A 40 -5.41 1.19 -2.17
C ASN A 40 -3.88 1.07 -2.07
N PRO A 41 -3.16 2.22 -1.97
CA PRO A 41 -1.71 2.14 -1.75
C PRO A 41 -1.44 1.56 -0.37
N PRO A 42 -0.35 0.79 -0.21
CA PRO A 42 0.02 0.27 1.10
C PRO A 42 0.65 1.32 2.02
N GLU A 43 0.97 2.51 1.51
CA GLU A 43 1.45 3.60 2.35
C GLU A 43 0.37 4.00 3.38
N GLY A 44 0.79 4.35 4.57
CA GLY A 44 -0.08 4.77 5.66
C GLY A 44 0.29 4.11 6.98
N THR A 45 -0.59 4.24 7.96
CA THR A 45 -0.39 3.67 9.28
C THR A 45 -1.31 2.45 9.46
N TRP A 46 -0.70 1.34 9.84
CA TRP A 46 -1.37 0.05 9.97
C TRP A 46 -1.07 -0.54 11.34
N SER A 47 -2.07 -1.10 11.98
CA SER A 47 -1.87 -1.70 13.30
C SER A 47 -2.24 -3.18 13.32
N ASP A 48 -1.43 -3.96 14.05
CA ASP A 48 -1.71 -5.35 14.37
C ASP A 48 -2.38 -5.35 15.74
N THR A 49 -3.66 -5.69 15.77
CA THR A 49 -4.47 -5.66 17.00
C THR A 49 -4.11 -6.79 17.96
N GLU A 50 -3.46 -7.84 17.49
CA GLU A 50 -3.07 -8.98 18.33
C GLU A 50 -1.78 -8.72 19.10
N ASN A 51 -0.78 -8.16 18.44
CA ASN A 51 0.56 -7.99 19.01
C ASN A 51 0.92 -6.56 19.37
N GLY A 52 0.06 -5.60 19.03
CA GLY A 52 0.31 -4.19 19.34
C GLY A 52 1.39 -3.54 18.50
N MET A 53 1.76 -4.15 17.38
CA MET A 53 2.72 -3.57 16.44
C MET A 53 2.02 -2.59 15.51
N VAL A 54 2.64 -1.44 15.29
CA VAL A 54 2.15 -0.44 14.33
C VAL A 54 3.20 -0.24 13.26
N LEU A 55 2.77 -0.29 12.00
CA LEU A 55 3.61 -0.03 10.84
C LEU A 55 3.23 1.31 10.25
N HIS A 56 4.21 2.20 10.11
CA HIS A 56 4.03 3.45 9.38
C HIS A 56 4.82 3.35 8.08
N ILE A 57 4.13 3.04 6.99
CA ILE A 57 4.74 2.88 5.66
C ILE A 57 4.73 4.23 4.97
N LYS A 58 5.92 4.81 4.83
CA LYS A 58 6.10 6.11 4.16
C LYS A 58 6.36 5.92 2.68
N SER A 59 6.14 6.96 1.90
CA SER A 59 6.33 6.90 0.44
C SER A 59 7.78 6.96 -0.02
N ASP A 60 8.72 7.20 0.89
CA ASP A 60 10.14 7.40 0.59
C ASP A 60 11.01 6.14 0.70
N GLY A 61 10.39 4.97 0.85
CA GLY A 61 11.11 3.70 1.02
C GLY A 61 11.48 3.38 2.45
N VAL A 62 10.99 4.17 3.41
CA VAL A 62 11.20 3.94 4.84
C VAL A 62 9.89 3.53 5.49
N MET A 63 9.96 2.52 6.35
CA MET A 63 8.85 2.08 7.18
C MET A 63 9.29 2.16 8.64
N GLU A 64 8.46 2.70 9.49
CA GLU A 64 8.70 2.72 10.92
C GLU A 64 7.88 1.63 11.60
N ILE A 65 8.57 0.77 12.36
CA ILE A 65 7.94 -0.26 13.18
C ILE A 65 7.85 0.27 14.61
N THR A 66 6.65 0.43 15.13
CA THR A 66 6.42 0.88 16.50
C THR A 66 5.86 -0.27 17.30
N GLN A 67 6.49 -0.59 18.41
CA GLN A 67 6.07 -1.64 19.31
C GLN A 67 5.91 -1.09 20.72
N ALA A 68 4.72 -1.28 21.30
CA ALA A 68 4.47 -0.94 22.69
C ALA A 68 4.98 -2.06 23.60
N LEU A 69 5.81 -1.70 24.55
CA LEU A 69 6.33 -2.60 25.57
C LEU A 69 5.81 -2.14 26.93
N GLU A 70 5.99 -2.97 27.96
CA GLU A 70 5.47 -2.65 29.30
C GLU A 70 6.00 -1.32 29.86
N ALA A 71 7.27 -1.03 29.64
CA ALA A 71 7.94 0.15 30.20
C ALA A 71 8.03 1.33 29.22
N GLU A 72 8.04 1.06 27.90
CA GLU A 72 8.24 2.10 26.90
C GLU A 72 7.73 1.67 25.54
N THR A 73 7.61 2.63 24.62
CA THR A 73 7.27 2.36 23.22
C THR A 73 8.51 2.62 22.37
N VAL A 74 8.86 1.69 21.51
CA VAL A 74 10.03 1.82 20.63
C VAL A 74 9.58 1.97 19.17
N THR A 75 10.33 2.76 18.42
CA THR A 75 10.13 2.95 16.99
C THR A 75 11.43 2.64 16.28
N ILE A 76 11.37 1.70 15.33
CA ILE A 76 12.54 1.22 14.59
C ILE A 76 12.31 1.52 13.10
N PRO A 77 13.14 2.40 12.49
CA PRO A 77 13.09 2.62 11.04
C PRO A 77 13.70 1.43 10.32
N VAL A 78 13.02 0.96 9.28
CA VAL A 78 13.53 -0.09 8.39
C VAL A 78 13.33 0.35 6.95
N GLU A 79 14.08 -0.26 6.03
CA GLU A 79 13.89 -0.02 4.61
C GLU A 79 12.89 -1.00 4.04
N TYR A 80 12.10 -0.54 3.09
CA TYR A 80 11.27 -1.43 2.31
C TYR A 80 11.40 -1.10 0.83
N SER A 81 11.17 -2.09 0.00
CA SER A 81 11.01 -1.92 -1.44
C SER A 81 9.69 -2.55 -1.85
N MET A 82 9.07 -2.00 -2.87
CA MET A 82 7.73 -2.42 -3.29
C MET A 82 7.67 -2.49 -4.81
N ASP A 83 7.12 -3.60 -5.31
CA ASP A 83 6.79 -3.75 -6.73
C ASP A 83 5.27 -3.85 -6.83
N ARG A 84 4.66 -2.80 -7.35
CA ARG A 84 3.20 -2.72 -7.49
C ARG A 84 2.66 -3.66 -8.58
N ASN A 85 3.47 -4.00 -9.56
CA ASN A 85 3.07 -4.90 -10.64
C ASN A 85 2.94 -6.35 -10.16
N THR A 86 3.89 -6.81 -9.36
CA THR A 86 3.90 -8.17 -8.81
C THR A 86 3.30 -8.25 -7.42
N LYS A 87 2.94 -7.12 -6.82
CA LYS A 87 2.43 -7.04 -5.45
C LYS A 87 3.41 -7.59 -4.41
N ARG A 88 4.70 -7.34 -4.62
CA ARG A 88 5.76 -7.76 -3.70
C ARG A 88 6.21 -6.61 -2.83
N PHE A 89 6.47 -6.94 -1.58
CA PHE A 89 6.89 -6.01 -0.55
C PHE A 89 8.05 -6.65 0.22
N ALA A 90 9.22 -6.04 0.18
CA ALA A 90 10.41 -6.56 0.86
C ALA A 90 10.83 -5.61 1.96
N VAL A 91 11.11 -6.14 3.14
CA VAL A 91 11.56 -5.38 4.31
C VAL A 91 13.00 -5.76 4.62
N HIS A 92 13.85 -4.76 4.78
CA HIS A 92 15.26 -4.92 5.11
C HIS A 92 15.63 -4.08 6.32
N ILE A 93 16.25 -4.72 7.32
CA ILE A 93 16.69 -4.07 8.55
C ILE A 93 18.12 -3.57 8.37
N LYS A 94 18.36 -2.31 8.75
CA LYS A 94 19.71 -1.72 8.77
C LYS A 94 20.26 -1.72 10.18
N ASP A 95 21.47 -2.24 10.36
CA ASP A 95 22.14 -2.28 11.66
C ASP A 95 22.35 -0.89 12.25
N GLU A 96 22.68 0.10 11.40
CA GLU A 96 22.85 1.49 11.81
C GLU A 96 21.59 2.08 12.48
N GLU A 97 20.43 1.75 11.94
CA GLU A 97 19.16 2.23 12.48
C GLU A 97 18.82 1.55 13.81
N LEU A 98 19.21 0.28 13.96
CA LEU A 98 19.07 -0.44 15.24
C LEU A 98 19.94 0.18 16.31
N GLU A 99 21.19 0.51 16.00
CA GLU A 99 22.11 1.17 16.93
C GLU A 99 21.55 2.50 17.42
N LYS A 100 21.06 3.33 16.48
CA LYS A 100 20.45 4.61 16.81
C LYS A 100 19.21 4.46 17.69
N ALA A 101 18.35 3.51 17.34
CA ALA A 101 17.12 3.25 18.10
C ALA A 101 17.47 2.76 19.53
N ALA A 102 18.50 1.93 19.66
CA ALA A 102 18.95 1.44 20.97
C ALA A 102 19.47 2.57 21.85
N GLU A 103 20.15 3.56 21.28
CA GLU A 103 20.63 4.74 22.02
C GLU A 103 19.49 5.61 22.58
N GLU A 104 18.35 5.61 21.90
CA GLU A 104 17.16 6.36 22.31
C GLU A 104 16.33 5.64 23.38
N THR A 105 16.56 4.34 23.61
CA THR A 105 15.85 3.57 24.62
C THR A 105 16.64 3.54 25.93
N LYS A 106 15.96 3.29 27.05
CA LYS A 106 16.59 3.24 28.38
C LYS A 106 17.13 1.86 28.74
N ASP A 107 16.36 0.83 28.44
CA ASP A 107 16.63 -0.54 28.94
C ASP A 107 16.77 -1.58 27.84
N LEU A 108 16.64 -1.19 26.57
CA LEU A 108 16.68 -2.12 25.46
C LEU A 108 18.04 -2.13 24.78
N THR A 109 18.49 -3.32 24.41
CA THR A 109 19.72 -3.50 23.65
C THR A 109 19.43 -3.52 22.16
N GLU A 110 20.47 -3.39 21.34
CA GLU A 110 20.37 -3.55 19.88
C GLU A 110 19.76 -4.92 19.53
N GLN A 111 20.13 -5.97 20.27
CA GLN A 111 19.59 -7.30 20.02
C GLN A 111 18.08 -7.39 20.33
N ASP A 112 17.63 -6.71 21.38
CA ASP A 112 16.19 -6.66 21.70
C ASP A 112 15.40 -6.00 20.55
N LEU A 113 15.95 -4.91 19.98
CA LEU A 113 15.33 -4.22 18.87
C LEU A 113 15.36 -5.06 17.60
N ARG A 114 16.47 -5.77 17.38
CA ARG A 114 16.58 -6.70 16.25
C ARG A 114 15.52 -7.79 16.31
N ASP A 115 15.30 -8.37 17.48
CA ASP A 115 14.29 -9.41 17.66
C ASP A 115 12.88 -8.89 17.37
N ILE A 116 12.60 -7.63 17.70
CA ILE A 116 11.32 -6.99 17.37
C ILE A 116 11.19 -6.78 15.85
N ALA A 117 12.22 -6.27 15.21
CA ALA A 117 12.22 -5.95 13.79
C ALA A 117 12.27 -7.19 12.89
N ASP A 118 12.96 -8.24 13.32
CA ASP A 118 13.12 -9.49 12.57
C ASP A 118 11.78 -10.15 12.21
N VAL A 119 10.76 -9.91 13.01
CA VAL A 119 9.40 -10.40 12.74
C VAL A 119 8.91 -9.91 11.37
N MET A 120 9.37 -8.72 10.96
CA MET A 120 8.96 -8.11 9.71
C MET A 120 9.96 -8.25 8.56
N GLU A 121 11.19 -8.69 8.84
CA GLU A 121 12.19 -8.86 7.77
C GLU A 121 11.79 -9.99 6.83
N GLY A 122 11.89 -9.75 5.52
CA GLY A 122 11.61 -10.75 4.51
C GLY A 122 10.90 -10.16 3.29
N THR A 123 10.48 -11.05 2.41
CA THR A 123 9.75 -10.70 1.20
C THR A 123 8.33 -11.24 1.30
N TYR A 124 7.38 -10.37 1.00
CA TYR A 124 5.96 -10.64 1.12
C TYR A 124 5.24 -10.35 -0.18
N GLU A 125 4.15 -11.07 -0.40
CA GLU A 125 3.13 -10.65 -1.34
C GLU A 125 2.09 -9.85 -0.53
N TYR A 126 1.78 -8.63 -0.96
CA TYR A 126 0.86 -7.78 -0.21
C TYR A 126 -0.50 -7.65 -0.91
N SER A 127 -1.52 -7.48 -0.09
CA SER A 127 -2.87 -7.20 -0.56
C SER A 127 -3.49 -6.14 0.34
N VAL A 128 -4.09 -5.12 -0.25
CA VAL A 128 -4.85 -4.12 0.49
C VAL A 128 -6.30 -4.21 0.06
N ASP A 129 -7.17 -4.57 1.00
CA ASP A 129 -8.60 -4.65 0.79
C ASP A 129 -9.28 -3.75 1.80
N GLU A 130 -9.82 -2.62 1.31
CA GLU A 130 -10.43 -1.57 2.13
C GLU A 130 -9.49 -1.07 3.23
N GLN A 131 -9.71 -1.50 4.47
CA GLN A 131 -8.93 -1.08 5.64
C GLN A 131 -7.99 -2.17 6.15
N VAL A 132 -7.79 -3.23 5.37
CA VAL A 132 -7.00 -4.38 5.78
C VAL A 132 -5.80 -4.58 4.85
N LEU A 133 -4.61 -4.62 5.43
CA LEU A 133 -3.37 -4.99 4.74
C LEU A 133 -3.01 -6.41 5.12
N THR A 134 -2.84 -7.29 4.14
CA THR A 134 -2.39 -8.66 4.35
C THR A 134 -1.01 -8.83 3.72
N LEU A 135 -0.05 -9.30 4.52
CA LEU A 135 1.29 -9.62 4.06
C LEU A 135 1.45 -11.15 4.13
N THR A 136 1.68 -11.77 2.98
CA THR A 136 1.91 -13.21 2.88
C THR A 136 3.38 -13.47 2.60
N GLU A 137 4.05 -14.13 3.54
CA GLU A 137 5.46 -14.45 3.39
C GLU A 137 5.69 -15.39 2.21
N MET A 138 6.65 -15.06 1.36
CA MET A 138 6.91 -15.80 0.12
C MET A 138 7.52 -17.19 0.36
N GLU A 139 8.26 -17.36 1.46
CA GLU A 139 8.97 -18.60 1.74
C GLU A 139 8.09 -19.67 2.38
N TYR A 140 7.33 -19.30 3.42
CA TYR A 140 6.54 -20.24 4.20
C TYR A 140 5.03 -20.03 4.08
N GLY A 141 4.60 -18.96 3.42
CA GLY A 141 3.19 -18.67 3.22
C GLY A 141 2.44 -18.18 4.45
N SER A 142 3.15 -17.84 5.52
CA SER A 142 2.50 -17.29 6.70
C SER A 142 1.95 -15.90 6.43
N GLN A 143 0.81 -15.58 7.02
CA GLN A 143 0.12 -14.31 6.79
C GLN A 143 0.14 -13.43 8.03
N LYS A 144 0.36 -12.14 7.81
CA LYS A 144 0.22 -11.09 8.81
C LYS A 144 -0.86 -10.12 8.34
N THR A 145 -1.77 -9.78 9.23
CA THR A 145 -2.90 -8.92 8.91
C THR A 145 -2.85 -7.67 9.78
N PHE A 146 -2.99 -6.52 9.14
CA PHE A 146 -2.97 -5.22 9.80
C PHE A 146 -4.22 -4.44 9.39
N VAL A 147 -4.69 -3.60 10.29
CA VAL A 147 -5.84 -2.74 10.04
C VAL A 147 -5.36 -1.29 9.94
N ARG A 148 -5.88 -0.55 8.97
CA ARG A 148 -5.53 0.86 8.78
C ARG A 148 -6.02 1.68 9.96
N GLU A 149 -5.12 2.48 10.53
CA GLU A 149 -5.50 3.46 11.54
C GLU A 149 -6.04 4.71 10.86
N GLU A 150 -7.15 5.19 11.38
CA GLU A 150 -7.71 6.48 10.95
C GLU A 150 -7.02 7.61 11.72
N ASP A 151 -6.61 8.63 10.97
CA ASP A 151 -6.01 9.84 11.57
C ASP A 151 -7.09 10.73 12.18
#